data_0cf566105b22a4b6c9bad428dd04a68d
#
_entry.id   0cf566105b22a4b6c9bad428dd04a68d
#
_cell.length_a   1.000
_cell.length_b   1.000
_cell.length_c   1.000
_cell.angle_alpha   90.00
_cell.angle_beta   90.00
_cell.angle_gamma   90.00
#
_symmetry.space_group_name_H-M   'P 1'
#
loop_
_entity.id
_entity.type
_entity.pdbx_description
1 polymer ?
#
loop_
_entity_poly.entity_id
_entity_poly.type
_entity_poly.pdbx_seq_one_letter_code
_entity_poly.pdbx_strand_id
1 'polypeptide(L)'
;AIVLVGAYARAQGTKDTLTLNLAKAIEIALSDNPTIKVAEEEIALKKVSHKETWQNLLPEASISGSMSHTITAPQFSIGDQTVKMGKDKANTATGALNISLPLFAPAVYRAMSMTKTDIELAVEKSRASKQDLVNQVTKAYYQLMLSQDSYDVLQKSYKLAEDNYNIVNAKYRQGAVSEFDKISAEVQMRSVKPSVISAGNAVTLSKLQ
;
A
#
# COMPACT_ATOMS: atom_id res chain seq x y z
N ALA A 1 11.41 43.53 -6.43
CA ALA A 1 12.47 42.63 -5.95
C ALA A 1 11.94 41.86 -4.75
N ILE A 2 11.53 40.60 -4.96
CA ILE A 2 11.09 39.69 -3.90
C ILE A 2 12.28 38.76 -3.62
N VAL A 3 12.89 38.93 -2.46
CA VAL A 3 13.97 38.06 -1.97
C VAL A 3 13.31 36.83 -1.32
N LEU A 4 13.40 35.69 -1.98
CA LEU A 4 13.02 34.37 -1.44
C LEU A 4 14.18 33.89 -0.56
N VAL A 5 14.06 34.04 0.75
CA VAL A 5 14.95 33.42 1.74
C VAL A 5 14.54 31.97 1.88
N GLY A 6 15.29 31.08 1.23
CA GLY A 6 15.15 29.63 1.40
C GLY A 6 15.66 29.22 2.78
N ALA A 7 14.75 28.86 3.67
CA ALA A 7 15.07 28.19 4.91
C ALA A 7 15.50 26.75 4.62
N TYR A 8 16.81 26.49 4.57
CA TYR A 8 17.33 25.12 4.60
C TYR A 8 17.13 24.58 6.03
N ALA A 9 16.07 23.81 6.22
CA ALA A 9 15.90 23.00 7.42
C ALA A 9 17.04 21.97 7.47
N ARG A 10 18.07 22.23 8.27
CA ARG A 10 19.06 21.23 8.66
C ARG A 10 18.35 20.21 9.55
N ALA A 11 17.98 19.08 8.98
CA ALA A 11 17.66 17.88 9.74
C ALA A 11 18.95 17.35 10.37
N GLN A 12 19.33 17.90 11.52
CA GLN A 12 20.27 17.26 12.43
C GLN A 12 19.49 16.11 13.11
N GLY A 13 19.44 14.96 12.46
CA GLY A 13 19.01 13.72 13.08
C GLY A 13 20.01 13.36 14.18
N THR A 14 19.66 13.63 15.42
CA THR A 14 20.20 12.89 16.55
C THR A 14 20.00 11.41 16.24
N LYS A 15 21.10 10.65 16.17
CA LYS A 15 21.05 9.18 16.12
C LYS A 15 20.59 8.68 17.50
N ASP A 16 19.34 8.93 17.83
CA ASP A 16 18.67 8.18 18.88
C ASP A 16 18.56 6.74 18.38
N THR A 17 19.44 5.90 18.88
CA THR A 17 19.34 4.46 18.71
C THR A 17 18.09 4.00 19.49
N LEU A 18 16.96 3.96 18.79
CA LEU A 18 15.71 3.45 19.35
C LEU A 18 15.92 1.95 19.61
N THR A 19 15.99 1.55 20.88
CA THR A 19 15.93 0.14 21.24
C THR A 19 14.48 -0.33 21.01
N LEU A 20 14.24 -0.91 19.82
CA LEU A 20 12.94 -1.43 19.44
C LEU A 20 12.73 -2.80 20.08
N ASN A 21 11.84 -2.86 21.08
CA ASN A 21 11.22 -4.09 21.51
C ASN A 21 10.08 -4.45 20.54
N LEU A 22 9.76 -5.73 20.36
CA LEU A 22 8.66 -6.22 19.51
C LEU A 22 7.33 -5.49 19.79
N ALA A 23 6.98 -5.32 21.08
CA ALA A 23 5.76 -4.61 21.45
C ALA A 23 5.73 -3.16 20.94
N LYS A 24 6.86 -2.44 21.04
CA LYS A 24 6.97 -1.07 20.56
C LYS A 24 6.97 -0.97 19.03
N ALA A 25 7.57 -1.94 18.35
CA ALA A 25 7.53 -2.02 16.89
C ALA A 25 6.09 -2.22 16.38
N ILE A 26 5.32 -3.10 17.02
CA ILE A 26 3.90 -3.31 16.70
C ILE A 26 3.07 -2.06 16.98
N GLU A 27 3.28 -1.39 18.10
CA GLU A 27 2.58 -0.15 18.45
C GLU A 27 2.79 0.94 17.39
N ILE A 28 4.04 1.18 17.01
CA ILE A 28 4.39 2.16 15.97
C ILE A 28 3.77 1.77 14.62
N ALA A 29 3.86 0.50 14.24
CA ALA A 29 3.28 0.01 12.99
C ALA A 29 1.76 0.20 12.95
N LEU A 30 1.05 -0.07 14.04
CA LEU A 30 -0.41 0.10 14.11
C LEU A 30 -0.84 1.57 14.09
N SER A 31 -0.02 2.49 14.64
CA SER A 31 -0.36 3.92 14.68
C SER A 31 -0.11 4.63 13.35
N ASP A 32 0.97 4.30 12.66
CA ASP A 32 1.46 5.11 11.53
C ASP A 32 1.31 4.46 10.16
N ASN A 33 0.98 3.17 10.09
CA ASN A 33 0.91 2.45 8.84
C ASN A 33 -0.23 2.98 7.93
N PRO A 34 0.08 3.40 6.69
CA PRO A 34 -0.92 3.91 5.75
C PRO A 34 -2.04 2.91 5.43
N THR A 35 -1.73 1.60 5.42
CA THR A 35 -2.73 0.54 5.14
C THR A 35 -3.83 0.53 6.19
N ILE A 36 -3.49 0.76 7.46
CA ILE A 36 -4.49 0.83 8.53
C ILE A 36 -5.35 2.09 8.39
N LYS A 37 -4.73 3.24 8.08
CA LYS A 37 -5.46 4.50 7.83
C LYS A 37 -6.42 4.35 6.66
N VAL A 38 -6.00 3.72 5.56
CA VAL A 38 -6.88 3.43 4.41
C VAL A 38 -8.05 2.53 4.81
N ALA A 39 -7.81 1.48 5.61
CA ALA A 39 -8.87 0.59 6.06
C ALA A 39 -9.87 1.29 6.99
N GLU A 40 -9.46 2.27 7.78
CA GLU A 40 -10.33 3.09 8.61
C GLU A 40 -11.15 4.08 7.78
N GLU A 41 -10.55 4.71 6.77
CA GLU A 41 -11.26 5.57 5.82
C GLU A 41 -12.24 4.78 4.95
N GLU A 42 -11.97 3.52 4.62
CA GLU A 42 -12.92 2.65 3.92
C GLU A 42 -14.19 2.42 4.74
N ILE A 43 -14.08 2.26 6.07
CA ILE A 43 -15.24 2.17 6.95
C ILE A 43 -16.05 3.47 6.91
N ALA A 44 -15.40 4.64 6.93
CA ALA A 44 -16.04 5.93 6.83
C ALA A 44 -16.77 6.08 5.48
N LEU A 45 -16.14 5.68 4.39
CA LEU A 45 -16.73 5.65 3.04
C LEU A 45 -18.01 4.79 3.01
N LYS A 46 -17.98 3.57 3.57
CA LYS A 46 -19.17 2.69 3.61
C LYS A 46 -20.29 3.28 4.44
N LYS A 47 -19.99 4.01 5.53
CA LYS A 47 -21.00 4.74 6.32
C LYS A 47 -21.64 5.86 5.51
N VAL A 48 -20.88 6.58 4.69
CA VAL A 48 -21.43 7.62 3.79
C VAL A 48 -22.30 6.99 2.72
N SER A 49 -21.82 5.92 2.06
CA SER A 49 -22.60 5.18 1.05
C SER A 49 -23.93 4.64 1.60
N HIS A 50 -23.96 4.18 2.85
CA HIS A 50 -25.20 3.81 3.51
C HIS A 50 -26.18 5.00 3.65
N LYS A 51 -25.68 6.19 3.99
CA LYS A 51 -26.50 7.42 4.03
C LYS A 51 -26.97 7.83 2.64
N GLU A 52 -26.14 7.69 1.59
CA GLU A 52 -26.51 7.98 0.21
C GLU A 52 -27.65 7.06 -0.27
N THR A 53 -27.67 5.80 0.15
CA THR A 53 -28.74 4.89 -0.17
C THR A 53 -30.11 5.38 0.33
N TRP A 54 -30.12 6.10 1.47
CA TRP A 54 -31.32 6.72 2.02
C TRP A 54 -31.85 7.87 1.15
N GLN A 55 -30.95 8.58 0.44
CA GLN A 55 -31.32 9.70 -0.42
C GLN A 55 -32.20 9.25 -1.60
N ASN A 56 -32.13 7.98 -2.02
CA ASN A 56 -32.99 7.43 -3.05
C ASN A 56 -34.49 7.37 -2.67
N LEU A 57 -34.84 7.69 -1.43
CA LEU A 57 -36.23 7.87 -0.99
C LEU A 57 -36.69 9.32 -1.02
N LEU A 58 -35.79 10.27 -1.28
CA LEU A 58 -36.14 11.69 -1.39
C LEU A 58 -36.72 12.00 -2.76
N PRO A 59 -37.54 13.06 -2.89
CA PRO A 59 -38.01 13.54 -4.17
C PRO A 59 -36.84 14.03 -5.02
N GLU A 60 -36.78 13.57 -6.26
CA GLU A 60 -35.84 14.02 -7.27
C GLU A 60 -36.51 15.05 -8.18
N ALA A 61 -35.86 16.21 -8.36
CA ALA A 61 -36.27 17.24 -9.29
C ALA A 61 -35.22 17.39 -10.38
N SER A 62 -35.60 17.18 -11.62
CA SER A 62 -34.73 17.36 -12.77
C SER A 62 -35.32 18.37 -13.78
N ILE A 63 -34.46 19.25 -14.30
CA ILE A 63 -34.77 20.19 -15.36
C ILE A 63 -34.01 19.74 -16.59
N SER A 64 -34.71 19.57 -17.70
CA SER A 64 -34.11 19.27 -18.98
C SER A 64 -34.55 20.26 -20.05
N GLY A 65 -33.63 20.62 -20.92
CA GLY A 65 -33.91 21.48 -22.07
C GLY A 65 -33.25 20.91 -23.30
N SER A 66 -33.97 20.88 -24.40
CA SER A 66 -33.44 20.51 -25.70
C SER A 66 -33.81 21.53 -26.78
N MET A 67 -32.87 21.80 -27.67
CA MET A 67 -33.09 22.63 -28.84
C MET A 67 -32.76 21.80 -30.08
N SER A 68 -33.68 21.66 -30.99
CA SER A 68 -33.47 20.96 -32.24
C SER A 68 -33.77 21.86 -33.43
N HIS A 69 -32.91 21.80 -34.44
CA HIS A 69 -33.08 22.48 -35.71
C HIS A 69 -33.33 21.46 -36.80
N THR A 70 -34.54 21.49 -37.39
CA THR A 70 -34.89 20.61 -38.51
C THR A 70 -34.44 21.24 -39.79
N ILE A 71 -33.45 20.65 -40.46
CA ILE A 71 -32.91 21.17 -41.74
C ILE A 71 -33.90 20.86 -42.87
N THR A 72 -34.44 19.67 -42.90
CA THR A 72 -35.41 19.21 -43.88
C THR A 72 -36.53 18.43 -43.20
N ALA A 73 -37.78 18.79 -43.46
CA ALA A 73 -38.92 18.10 -42.88
C ALA A 73 -39.06 16.67 -43.47
N PRO A 74 -39.45 15.68 -42.65
CA PRO A 74 -39.73 14.32 -43.11
C PRO A 74 -40.81 14.37 -44.19
N GLN A 75 -40.61 13.58 -45.28
CA GLN A 75 -41.52 13.49 -46.38
C GLN A 75 -42.03 12.03 -46.46
N PHE A 76 -43.35 11.87 -46.68
CA PHE A 76 -43.97 10.59 -46.91
C PHE A 76 -44.64 10.58 -48.27
N SER A 77 -44.34 9.59 -49.10
CA SER A 77 -45.03 9.38 -50.38
C SER A 77 -46.20 8.43 -50.18
N ILE A 78 -47.40 8.95 -50.50
CA ILE A 78 -48.64 8.14 -50.53
C ILE A 78 -49.11 8.11 -51.98
N GLY A 79 -48.80 7.02 -52.70
CA GLY A 79 -48.99 6.94 -54.14
C GLY A 79 -48.09 7.94 -54.89
N ASP A 80 -48.66 8.75 -55.74
CA ASP A 80 -47.96 9.71 -56.58
C ASP A 80 -47.83 11.12 -55.92
N GLN A 81 -48.28 11.26 -54.64
CA GLN A 81 -48.22 12.50 -53.88
C GLN A 81 -47.21 12.45 -52.76
N THR A 82 -46.29 13.40 -52.68
CA THR A 82 -45.34 13.60 -51.59
C THR A 82 -45.88 14.63 -50.60
N VAL A 83 -46.18 14.18 -49.39
CA VAL A 83 -46.65 15.02 -48.28
C VAL A 83 -45.50 15.31 -47.32
N LYS A 84 -45.17 16.57 -47.05
CA LYS A 84 -44.20 17.02 -46.05
C LYS A 84 -44.87 17.10 -44.70
N MET A 85 -44.26 16.50 -43.67
CA MET A 85 -44.74 16.54 -42.28
C MET A 85 -43.91 17.55 -41.50
N GLY A 86 -44.35 18.81 -41.45
CA GLY A 86 -43.68 19.91 -40.77
C GLY A 86 -43.08 20.96 -41.71
N LYS A 87 -42.37 21.92 -41.18
CA LYS A 87 -41.68 23.01 -41.89
C LYS A 87 -40.19 22.74 -41.99
N ASP A 88 -39.62 22.93 -43.18
CA ASP A 88 -38.17 22.98 -43.36
C ASP A 88 -37.56 24.12 -42.53
N LYS A 89 -36.36 23.92 -41.96
CA LYS A 89 -35.64 24.90 -41.13
C LYS A 89 -36.42 25.35 -39.86
N ALA A 90 -37.23 24.44 -39.31
CA ALA A 90 -37.92 24.70 -38.04
C ALA A 90 -37.00 24.57 -36.82
N ASN A 91 -37.05 25.54 -35.93
CA ASN A 91 -36.43 25.47 -34.64
C ASN A 91 -37.47 25.01 -33.59
N THR A 92 -37.14 23.95 -32.86
CA THR A 92 -37.97 23.50 -31.77
C THR A 92 -37.18 23.53 -30.47
N ALA A 93 -37.66 24.30 -29.51
CA ALA A 93 -37.11 24.35 -28.15
C ALA A 93 -38.12 23.66 -27.19
N THR A 94 -37.63 22.71 -26.43
CA THR A 94 -38.45 21.99 -25.42
C THR A 94 -37.79 22.13 -24.06
N GLY A 95 -38.57 22.53 -23.06
CA GLY A 95 -38.17 22.53 -21.66
C GLY A 95 -39.09 21.61 -20.86
N ALA A 96 -38.51 20.79 -19.99
CA ALA A 96 -39.27 19.94 -19.09
C ALA A 96 -38.74 20.03 -17.67
N LEU A 97 -39.66 20.14 -16.72
CA LEU A 97 -39.38 19.99 -15.29
C LEU A 97 -40.05 18.69 -14.84
N ASN A 98 -39.21 17.75 -14.37
CA ASN A 98 -39.70 16.47 -13.86
C ASN A 98 -39.46 16.40 -12.35
N ILE A 99 -40.48 16.07 -11.60
CA ILE A 99 -40.41 15.80 -10.16
C ILE A 99 -40.90 14.38 -9.95
N SER A 100 -40.04 13.51 -9.40
CA SER A 100 -40.37 12.12 -9.10
C SER A 100 -40.18 11.85 -7.61
N LEU A 101 -41.15 11.18 -7.01
CA LEU A 101 -41.10 10.72 -5.63
C LEU A 101 -41.46 9.23 -5.59
N PRO A 102 -40.53 8.36 -5.15
CA PRO A 102 -40.83 6.94 -4.99
C PRO A 102 -41.72 6.73 -3.76
N LEU A 103 -43.04 6.44 -3.98
CA LEU A 103 -43.99 6.19 -2.88
C LEU A 103 -43.76 4.82 -2.22
N PHE A 104 -43.30 3.84 -2.97
CA PHE A 104 -43.00 2.50 -2.50
C PHE A 104 -41.79 1.94 -3.23
N ALA A 105 -40.68 1.76 -2.52
CA ALA A 105 -39.41 1.32 -3.10
C ALA A 105 -38.78 0.15 -2.29
N PRO A 106 -39.31 -1.08 -2.37
CA PRO A 106 -38.78 -2.22 -1.62
C PRO A 106 -37.31 -2.50 -1.90
N ALA A 107 -36.86 -2.22 -3.13
CA ALA A 107 -35.45 -2.35 -3.52
C ALA A 107 -34.54 -1.46 -2.69
N VAL A 108 -34.94 -0.22 -2.38
CA VAL A 108 -34.15 0.70 -1.56
C VAL A 108 -34.04 0.19 -0.12
N TYR A 109 -35.11 -0.32 0.47
CA TYR A 109 -35.04 -0.90 1.82
C TYR A 109 -34.12 -2.12 1.89
N ARG A 110 -34.12 -2.96 0.83
CA ARG A 110 -33.16 -4.07 0.73
C ARG A 110 -31.72 -3.57 0.55
N ALA A 111 -31.52 -2.57 -0.29
CA ALA A 111 -30.21 -1.95 -0.48
C ALA A 111 -29.68 -1.34 0.83
N MET A 112 -30.53 -0.70 1.65
CA MET A 112 -30.15 -0.20 2.99
C MET A 112 -29.70 -1.32 3.93
N SER A 113 -30.38 -2.47 3.91
CA SER A 113 -29.95 -3.64 4.68
C SER A 113 -28.59 -4.17 4.20
N MET A 114 -28.38 -4.24 2.86
CA MET A 114 -27.12 -4.67 2.27
C MET A 114 -25.96 -3.72 2.63
N THR A 115 -26.17 -2.41 2.48
CA THR A 115 -25.12 -1.42 2.82
C THR A 115 -24.79 -1.39 4.31
N LYS A 116 -25.73 -1.77 5.20
CA LYS A 116 -25.41 -2.00 6.61
C LYS A 116 -24.45 -3.18 6.81
N THR A 117 -24.70 -4.29 6.14
CA THR A 117 -23.82 -5.46 6.17
C THR A 117 -22.47 -5.15 5.53
N ASP A 118 -22.42 -4.27 4.52
CA ASP A 118 -21.16 -3.80 3.92
C ASP A 118 -20.30 -3.01 4.93
N ILE A 119 -20.90 -2.26 5.84
CA ILE A 119 -20.18 -1.60 6.93
C ILE A 119 -19.57 -2.64 7.88
N GLU A 120 -20.35 -3.65 8.26
CA GLU A 120 -19.87 -4.74 9.13
C GLU A 120 -18.70 -5.49 8.45
N LEU A 121 -18.81 -5.77 7.16
CA LEU A 121 -17.74 -6.37 6.36
C LEU A 121 -16.48 -5.49 6.34
N ALA A 122 -16.62 -4.17 6.17
CA ALA A 122 -15.48 -3.25 6.17
C ALA A 122 -14.79 -3.21 7.54
N VAL A 123 -15.55 -3.29 8.64
CA VAL A 123 -14.99 -3.38 10.00
C VAL A 123 -14.16 -4.65 10.18
N GLU A 124 -14.69 -5.81 9.75
CA GLU A 124 -13.96 -7.07 9.86
C GLU A 124 -12.73 -7.12 8.93
N LYS A 125 -12.81 -6.52 7.75
CA LYS A 125 -11.63 -6.36 6.87
C LYS A 125 -10.55 -5.49 7.52
N SER A 126 -10.93 -4.38 8.15
CA SER A 126 -9.99 -3.53 8.88
C SER A 126 -9.32 -4.30 10.04
N ARG A 127 -10.08 -5.13 10.75
CA ARG A 127 -9.54 -6.00 11.78
C ARG A 127 -8.56 -7.04 11.23
N ALA A 128 -8.89 -7.67 10.09
CA ALA A 128 -7.99 -8.60 9.42
C ALA A 128 -6.70 -7.92 8.97
N SER A 129 -6.78 -6.72 8.39
CA SER A 129 -5.60 -5.93 8.01
C SER A 129 -4.70 -5.59 9.20
N LYS A 130 -5.27 -5.28 10.36
CA LYS A 130 -4.51 -5.06 11.60
C LYS A 130 -3.78 -6.33 12.06
N GLN A 131 -4.45 -7.48 11.99
CA GLN A 131 -3.83 -8.78 12.34
C GLN A 131 -2.71 -9.15 11.37
N ASP A 132 -2.93 -8.94 10.07
CA ASP A 132 -1.91 -9.21 9.05
C ASP A 132 -0.68 -8.32 9.23
N LEU A 133 -0.88 -7.05 9.56
CA LEU A 133 0.22 -6.14 9.86
C LEU A 133 1.02 -6.61 11.08
N VAL A 134 0.35 -7.00 12.16
CA VAL A 134 1.02 -7.56 13.35
C VAL A 134 1.85 -8.79 13.00
N ASN A 135 1.31 -9.69 12.17
CA ASN A 135 2.05 -10.87 11.71
C ASN A 135 3.27 -10.50 10.86
N GLN A 136 3.14 -9.53 9.95
CA GLN A 136 4.24 -9.06 9.11
C GLN A 136 5.36 -8.43 9.95
N VAL A 137 5.02 -7.52 10.87
CA VAL A 137 5.98 -6.89 11.77
C VAL A 137 6.67 -7.93 12.67
N THR A 138 5.92 -8.89 13.19
CA THR A 138 6.48 -9.97 14.01
C THR A 138 7.48 -10.82 13.22
N LYS A 139 7.13 -11.20 11.99
CA LYS A 139 8.03 -11.96 11.10
C LYS A 139 9.30 -11.16 10.77
N ALA A 140 9.14 -9.88 10.40
CA ALA A 140 10.28 -9.02 10.07
C ALA A 140 11.22 -8.83 11.28
N TYR A 141 10.66 -8.66 12.47
CA TYR A 141 11.42 -8.54 13.71
C TYR A 141 12.27 -9.79 14.00
N TYR A 142 11.66 -10.98 13.95
CA TYR A 142 12.41 -12.22 14.17
C TYR A 142 13.39 -12.53 13.04
N GLN A 143 13.08 -12.14 11.79
CA GLN A 143 14.02 -12.27 10.68
C GLN A 143 15.25 -11.39 10.89
N LEU A 144 15.08 -10.17 11.39
CA LEU A 144 16.19 -9.30 11.75
C LEU A 144 17.03 -9.90 12.87
N MET A 145 16.41 -10.42 13.94
CA MET A 145 17.12 -11.08 15.04
C MET A 145 17.94 -12.27 14.53
N LEU A 146 17.31 -13.13 13.72
CA LEU A 146 18.00 -14.29 13.13
C LEU A 146 19.21 -13.86 12.28
N SER A 147 19.06 -12.80 11.51
CA SER A 147 20.16 -12.27 10.69
C SER A 147 21.31 -11.73 11.56
N GLN A 148 20.98 -11.05 12.67
CA GLN A 148 21.98 -10.54 13.62
C GLN A 148 22.73 -11.68 14.34
N ASP A 149 21.98 -12.68 14.85
CA ASP A 149 22.60 -13.82 15.53
C ASP A 149 23.48 -14.64 14.57
N SER A 150 23.03 -14.82 13.31
CA SER A 150 23.81 -15.49 12.28
C SER A 150 25.10 -14.74 11.97
N TYR A 151 25.04 -13.42 11.89
CA TYR A 151 26.23 -12.60 11.69
C TYR A 151 27.21 -12.72 12.86
N ASP A 152 26.72 -12.66 14.08
CA ASP A 152 27.55 -12.79 15.29
C ASP A 152 28.23 -14.15 15.39
N VAL A 153 27.52 -15.24 15.06
CA VAL A 153 28.08 -16.59 15.01
C VAL A 153 29.19 -16.70 13.96
N LEU A 154 28.94 -16.19 12.75
CA LEU A 154 29.91 -16.23 11.68
C LEU A 154 31.13 -15.35 11.97
N GLN A 155 30.95 -14.19 12.63
CA GLN A 155 32.04 -13.35 13.06
C GLN A 155 32.92 -14.03 14.11
N LYS A 156 32.33 -14.75 15.07
CA LYS A 156 33.06 -15.55 16.06
C LYS A 156 33.80 -16.71 15.39
N SER A 157 33.19 -17.37 14.40
CA SER A 157 33.82 -18.44 13.62
C SER A 157 35.01 -17.93 12.83
N TYR A 158 34.89 -16.76 12.20
CA TYR A 158 36.01 -16.13 11.50
C TYR A 158 37.16 -15.81 12.45
N LYS A 159 36.87 -15.24 13.63
CA LYS A 159 37.87 -14.92 14.66
C LYS A 159 38.60 -16.18 15.12
N LEU A 160 37.86 -17.27 15.37
CA LEU A 160 38.46 -18.56 15.75
C LEU A 160 39.41 -19.08 14.66
N ALA A 161 39.00 -18.99 13.38
CA ALA A 161 39.86 -19.41 12.27
C ALA A 161 41.10 -18.50 12.12
N GLU A 162 40.95 -17.19 12.36
CA GLU A 162 42.04 -16.23 12.37
C GLU A 162 43.03 -16.51 13.51
N ASP A 163 42.56 -16.76 14.72
CA ASP A 163 43.38 -17.14 15.89
C ASP A 163 44.15 -18.44 15.62
N ASN A 164 43.49 -19.46 15.05
CA ASN A 164 44.13 -20.70 14.62
C ASN A 164 45.21 -20.47 13.59
N TYR A 165 44.95 -19.69 12.54
CA TYR A 165 45.97 -19.31 11.54
C TYR A 165 47.16 -18.61 12.19
N ASN A 166 46.91 -17.68 13.12
CA ASN A 166 48.01 -16.97 13.81
C ASN A 166 48.89 -17.94 14.64
N ILE A 167 48.29 -18.90 15.32
CA ILE A 167 49.04 -19.93 16.08
C ILE A 167 49.85 -20.81 15.13
N VAL A 168 49.23 -21.30 14.04
CA VAL A 168 49.93 -22.17 13.06
C VAL A 168 51.06 -21.40 12.38
N ASN A 169 50.83 -20.12 12.02
CA ASN A 169 51.83 -19.27 11.38
C ASN A 169 53.03 -18.99 12.33
N ALA A 170 52.75 -18.80 13.64
CA ALA A 170 53.84 -18.67 14.64
C ALA A 170 54.67 -19.95 14.78
N LYS A 171 54.02 -21.13 14.82
CA LYS A 171 54.69 -22.44 14.82
C LYS A 171 55.52 -22.69 13.55
N TYR A 172 54.99 -22.30 12.37
CA TYR A 172 55.71 -22.40 11.11
C TYR A 172 57.01 -21.58 11.12
N ARG A 173 56.97 -20.34 11.63
CA ARG A 173 58.12 -19.48 11.76
C ARG A 173 59.19 -20.09 12.69
N GLN A 174 58.83 -20.95 13.61
CA GLN A 174 59.72 -21.69 14.51
C GLN A 174 60.18 -23.05 13.93
N GLY A 175 59.73 -23.39 12.72
CA GLY A 175 60.01 -24.68 12.07
C GLY A 175 59.27 -25.88 12.67
N ALA A 176 58.25 -25.66 13.49
CA ALA A 176 57.52 -26.70 14.22
C ALA A 176 56.35 -27.31 13.42
N VAL A 177 55.93 -26.72 12.29
CA VAL A 177 54.86 -27.22 11.40
C VAL A 177 55.25 -27.03 9.94
N SER A 178 54.59 -27.76 9.04
CA SER A 178 54.85 -27.69 7.61
C SER A 178 54.26 -26.45 6.95
N GLU A 179 54.76 -26.09 5.75
CA GLU A 179 54.15 -25.02 4.92
C GLU A 179 52.71 -25.38 4.52
N PHE A 180 52.45 -26.66 4.27
CA PHE A 180 51.10 -27.16 3.96
C PHE A 180 50.12 -26.85 5.10
N ASP A 181 50.48 -27.05 6.36
CA ASP A 181 49.63 -26.75 7.53
C ASP A 181 49.33 -25.28 7.61
N LYS A 182 50.33 -24.41 7.36
CA LYS A 182 50.13 -22.95 7.32
C LYS A 182 49.17 -22.54 6.22
N ILE A 183 49.34 -23.04 5.00
CA ILE A 183 48.47 -22.71 3.88
C ILE A 183 47.04 -23.23 4.14
N SER A 184 46.90 -24.43 4.68
CA SER A 184 45.63 -25.00 5.03
C SER A 184 44.85 -24.14 6.03
N ALA A 185 45.53 -23.67 7.10
CA ALA A 185 44.94 -22.77 8.08
C ALA A 185 44.57 -21.41 7.47
N GLU A 186 45.39 -20.86 6.55
CA GLU A 186 45.09 -19.63 5.83
C GLU A 186 43.87 -19.78 4.93
N VAL A 187 43.78 -20.88 4.16
CA VAL A 187 42.60 -21.16 3.31
C VAL A 187 41.35 -21.27 4.15
N GLN A 188 41.42 -21.98 5.30
CA GLN A 188 40.31 -22.12 6.21
C GLN A 188 39.82 -20.75 6.73
N MET A 189 40.71 -19.87 7.14
CA MET A 189 40.35 -18.50 7.57
C MET A 189 39.73 -17.71 6.42
N ARG A 190 40.32 -17.74 5.24
CA ARG A 190 39.87 -17.00 4.06
C ARG A 190 38.52 -17.51 3.56
N SER A 191 38.22 -18.81 3.69
CA SER A 191 36.92 -19.37 3.25
C SER A 191 35.72 -18.93 4.08
N VAL A 192 35.92 -18.56 5.33
CA VAL A 192 34.84 -18.06 6.21
C VAL A 192 34.53 -16.57 5.94
N LYS A 193 35.49 -15.78 5.47
CA LYS A 193 35.32 -14.33 5.29
C LYS A 193 34.16 -13.93 4.38
N PRO A 194 33.91 -14.56 3.21
CA PRO A 194 32.77 -14.26 2.36
C PRO A 194 31.42 -14.48 3.07
N SER A 195 31.34 -15.51 3.92
CA SER A 195 30.11 -15.80 4.68
C SER A 195 29.79 -14.71 5.69
N VAL A 196 30.82 -14.15 6.37
CA VAL A 196 30.66 -13.00 7.27
C VAL A 196 30.15 -11.77 6.52
N ILE A 197 30.71 -11.49 5.32
CA ILE A 197 30.30 -10.34 4.50
C ILE A 197 28.83 -10.54 4.05
N SER A 198 28.47 -11.72 3.60
CA SER A 198 27.10 -12.04 3.19
C SER A 198 26.11 -11.88 4.33
N ALA A 199 26.46 -12.36 5.53
CA ALA A 199 25.62 -12.19 6.71
C ALA A 199 25.48 -10.70 7.13
N GLY A 200 26.55 -9.91 7.05
CA GLY A 200 26.48 -8.46 7.28
C GLY A 200 25.55 -7.74 6.31
N ASN A 201 25.56 -8.14 5.03
CA ASN A 201 24.62 -7.62 4.03
C ASN A 201 23.18 -8.04 4.34
N ALA A 202 22.97 -9.29 4.79
CA ALA A 202 21.65 -9.78 5.18
C ALA A 202 21.07 -8.97 6.35
N VAL A 203 21.89 -8.62 7.36
CA VAL A 203 21.46 -7.74 8.45
C VAL A 203 21.05 -6.36 7.93
N THR A 204 21.82 -5.79 6.99
CA THR A 204 21.50 -4.49 6.41
C THR A 204 20.18 -4.53 5.63
N LEU A 205 19.96 -5.57 4.84
CA LEU A 205 18.72 -5.77 4.09
C LEU A 205 17.51 -5.98 5.01
N SER A 206 17.68 -6.78 6.09
CA SER A 206 16.60 -7.03 7.06
C SER A 206 16.21 -5.77 7.85
N LYS A 207 17.08 -4.76 7.93
CA LYS A 207 16.76 -3.45 8.55
C LYS A 207 15.95 -2.53 7.64
N LEU A 208 15.88 -2.82 6.33
CA LEU A 208 15.16 -2.02 5.34
C LEU A 208 13.75 -2.55 5.07
N GLN A 209 13.44 -3.74 5.54
CA GLN A 209 12.10 -4.36 5.46
C GLN A 209 11.22 -3.94 6.61
#